data_24492a6016374f766657152cee9e8216
#
_entry.id   24492a6016374f766657152cee9e8216
#
_cell.length_a   1.000
_cell.length_b   1.000
_cell.length_c   1.000
_cell.angle_alpha   90.00
_cell.angle_beta   90.00
_cell.angle_gamma   90.00
#
_symmetry.space_group_name_H-M   'P 1'
#
loop_
_entity.id
_entity.type
_entity.pdbx_description
1 polymer ?
#
loop_
_entity_poly.entity_id
_entity_poly.type
_entity_poly.pdbx_seq_one_letter_code
_entity_poly.pdbx_strand_id
1 'polypeptide(L)'
;MCDFRKDLEKQLQNPDFKAEWDALEPELSIMQAVIDARKESGLTQQQLAERTGISQADISKLENGNANPSLKTLQRLASAMDKKLKISFV
;
A
#
# COMPACT_ATOMS: atom_id res chain seq x y z
N MET A 1 14.89 -8.21 -8.36
CA MET A 1 14.26 -7.97 -7.06
C MET A 1 15.22 -8.18 -5.91
N CYS A 2 16.05 -9.22 -5.94
CA CYS A 2 17.03 -9.47 -4.88
C CYS A 2 18.04 -8.34 -4.71
N ASP A 3 18.44 -7.69 -5.80
CA ASP A 3 19.42 -6.61 -5.77
C ASP A 3 18.87 -5.36 -5.07
N PHE A 4 17.59 -5.05 -5.28
CA PHE A 4 16.94 -3.93 -4.62
C PHE A 4 16.93 -4.12 -3.09
N ARG A 5 16.62 -5.33 -2.61
CA ARG A 5 16.62 -5.62 -1.18
C ARG A 5 18.03 -5.50 -0.56
N LYS A 6 19.05 -6.00 -1.25
CA LYS A 6 20.43 -5.91 -0.78
C LYS A 6 20.89 -4.47 -0.66
N ASP A 7 20.58 -3.63 -1.65
CA ASP A 7 20.90 -2.21 -1.62
C ASP A 7 20.16 -1.52 -0.48
N LEU A 8 18.90 -1.85 -0.27
CA LEU A 8 18.09 -1.28 0.80
C LEU A 8 18.65 -1.67 2.17
N GLU A 9 19.04 -2.92 2.36
CA GLU A 9 19.65 -3.38 3.62
C GLU A 9 20.92 -2.63 3.93
N LYS A 10 21.77 -2.39 2.94
CA LYS A 10 22.99 -1.61 3.12
C LYS A 10 22.67 -0.17 3.53
N GLN A 11 21.68 0.44 2.91
CA GLN A 11 21.26 1.81 3.24
C GLN A 11 20.65 1.89 4.63
N LEU A 12 19.94 0.86 5.06
CA LEU A 12 19.35 0.80 6.40
C LEU A 12 20.39 0.73 7.52
N GLN A 13 21.65 0.43 7.20
CA GLN A 13 22.74 0.50 8.18
C GLN A 13 23.17 1.94 8.48
N ASN A 14 22.80 2.89 7.60
CA ASN A 14 23.04 4.31 7.84
C ASN A 14 21.94 4.83 8.79
N PRO A 15 22.28 5.38 9.98
CA PRO A 15 21.28 5.83 10.95
C PRO A 15 20.31 6.87 10.41
N ASP A 16 20.77 7.82 9.60
CA ASP A 16 19.93 8.86 9.04
C ASP A 16 18.95 8.28 8.02
N PHE A 17 19.42 7.38 7.15
CA PHE A 17 18.59 6.72 6.17
C PHE A 17 17.54 5.82 6.85
N LYS A 18 17.95 5.11 7.91
CA LYS A 18 17.04 4.23 8.64
C LYS A 18 15.89 5.03 9.27
N ALA A 19 16.19 6.19 9.85
CA ALA A 19 15.15 7.04 10.43
C ALA A 19 14.15 7.50 9.38
N GLU A 20 14.62 7.92 8.20
CA GLU A 20 13.75 8.33 7.10
C GLU A 20 12.92 7.14 6.59
N TRP A 21 13.54 5.97 6.46
CA TRP A 21 12.86 4.75 6.02
C TRP A 21 11.76 4.35 7.00
N ASP A 22 12.05 4.35 8.30
CA ASP A 22 11.10 3.99 9.34
C ASP A 22 9.89 4.93 9.33
N ALA A 23 10.09 6.21 9.03
CA ALA A 23 9.01 7.18 8.92
C ALA A 23 8.10 6.91 7.71
N LEU A 24 8.63 6.34 6.62
CA LEU A 24 7.89 6.01 5.40
C LEU A 24 7.29 4.60 5.43
N GLU A 25 7.70 3.75 6.33
CA GLU A 25 7.27 2.35 6.38
C GLU A 25 5.75 2.17 6.40
N PRO A 26 4.97 2.92 7.21
CA PRO A 26 3.52 2.77 7.19
C PRO A 26 2.90 3.07 5.82
N GLU A 27 3.38 4.08 5.11
CA GLU A 27 2.90 4.42 3.77
C GLU A 27 3.22 3.31 2.78
N LEU A 28 4.45 2.78 2.83
CA LEU A 28 4.87 1.68 1.97
C LEU A 28 4.08 0.41 2.25
N SER A 29 3.76 0.14 3.51
CA SER A 29 2.96 -1.01 3.90
C SER A 29 1.55 -0.93 3.32
N ILE A 30 0.93 0.25 3.35
CA ILE A 30 -0.40 0.47 2.78
C ILE A 30 -0.37 0.26 1.27
N MET A 31 0.60 0.86 0.58
CA MET A 31 0.77 0.70 -0.86
C MET A 31 0.86 -0.78 -1.24
N GLN A 32 1.75 -1.51 -0.59
CA GLN A 32 2.00 -2.91 -0.89
C GLN A 32 0.77 -3.76 -0.57
N ALA A 33 0.10 -3.49 0.54
CA ALA A 33 -1.09 -4.22 0.93
C ALA A 33 -2.22 -4.07 -0.10
N VAL A 34 -2.43 -2.85 -0.60
CA VAL A 34 -3.45 -2.59 -1.61
C VAL A 34 -3.12 -3.30 -2.92
N ILE A 35 -1.88 -3.18 -3.37
CA ILE A 35 -1.42 -3.82 -4.60
C ILE A 35 -1.56 -5.36 -4.51
N ASP A 36 -1.07 -5.95 -3.44
CA ASP A 36 -1.09 -7.40 -3.25
C ASP A 36 -2.53 -7.93 -3.16
N ALA A 37 -3.38 -7.26 -2.38
CA ALA A 37 -4.77 -7.66 -2.22
C ALA A 37 -5.52 -7.57 -3.55
N ARG A 38 -5.29 -6.52 -4.33
CA ARG A 38 -5.91 -6.35 -5.65
C ARG A 38 -5.48 -7.48 -6.60
N LYS A 39 -4.19 -7.78 -6.65
CA LYS A 39 -3.66 -8.83 -7.51
C LYS A 39 -4.16 -10.22 -7.11
N GLU A 40 -4.21 -10.50 -5.81
CA GLU A 40 -4.76 -11.76 -5.29
C GLU A 40 -6.23 -11.92 -5.65
N SER A 41 -6.98 -10.83 -5.67
CA SER A 41 -8.39 -10.82 -6.03
C SER A 41 -8.64 -10.89 -7.54
N GLY A 42 -7.59 -10.79 -8.36
CA GLY A 42 -7.70 -10.82 -9.81
C GLY A 42 -8.34 -9.57 -10.40
N LEU A 43 -8.32 -8.45 -9.68
CA LEU A 43 -8.95 -7.21 -10.10
C LEU A 43 -7.93 -6.25 -10.70
N THR A 44 -8.34 -5.54 -11.76
CA THR A 44 -7.60 -4.38 -12.25
C THR A 44 -7.92 -3.16 -11.39
N GLN A 45 -7.12 -2.10 -11.51
CA GLN A 45 -7.43 -0.83 -10.85
C GLN A 45 -8.80 -0.31 -11.25
N GLN A 46 -9.16 -0.44 -12.52
CA GLN A 46 -10.45 -0.01 -13.03
C GLN A 46 -11.60 -0.81 -12.40
N GLN A 47 -11.45 -2.12 -12.32
CA GLN A 47 -12.47 -2.98 -11.70
C GLN A 47 -12.64 -2.68 -10.22
N LEU A 48 -11.53 -2.44 -9.52
CA LEU A 48 -11.58 -2.06 -8.11
C LEU A 48 -12.26 -0.71 -7.93
N ALA A 49 -11.98 0.25 -8.82
CA ALA A 49 -12.65 1.55 -8.82
C ALA A 49 -14.17 1.41 -8.98
N GLU A 50 -14.60 0.57 -9.91
CA GLU A 50 -16.02 0.32 -10.13
C GLU A 50 -16.70 -0.31 -8.91
N ARG A 51 -16.04 -1.25 -8.24
CA ARG A 51 -16.58 -1.93 -7.07
C ARG A 51 -16.68 -1.02 -5.85
N THR A 52 -15.72 -0.11 -5.68
CA THR A 52 -15.61 0.74 -4.49
C THR A 52 -16.32 2.08 -4.64
N GLY A 53 -16.55 2.53 -5.88
CA GLY A 53 -16.99 3.89 -6.14
C GLY A 53 -15.88 4.92 -6.00
N ILE A 54 -14.63 4.47 -5.80
CA ILE A 54 -13.45 5.34 -5.75
C ILE A 54 -12.92 5.47 -7.17
N SER A 55 -12.45 6.66 -7.54
CA SER A 55 -11.93 6.86 -8.90
C SER A 55 -10.66 6.04 -9.11
N GLN A 56 -10.44 5.59 -10.35
CA GLN A 56 -9.21 4.88 -10.71
C GLN A 56 -7.97 5.73 -10.43
N ALA A 57 -8.07 7.04 -10.65
CA ALA A 57 -6.97 7.97 -10.36
C ALA A 57 -6.60 7.94 -8.87
N ASP A 58 -7.59 7.88 -7.99
CA ASP A 58 -7.35 7.82 -6.54
C ASP A 58 -6.73 6.47 -6.14
N ILE A 59 -7.17 5.38 -6.75
CA ILE A 59 -6.58 4.06 -6.52
C ILE A 59 -5.13 4.04 -6.99
N SER A 60 -4.85 4.61 -8.15
CA SER A 60 -3.49 4.74 -8.67
C SER A 60 -2.60 5.55 -7.73
N LYS A 61 -3.12 6.65 -7.18
CA LYS A 61 -2.38 7.45 -6.20
C LYS A 61 -2.05 6.66 -4.94
N LEU A 62 -3.01 5.85 -4.46
CA LEU A 62 -2.79 4.96 -3.31
C LEU A 62 -1.66 3.97 -3.58
N GLU A 63 -1.65 3.35 -4.75
CA GLU A 63 -0.63 2.37 -5.11
C GLU A 63 0.72 3.01 -5.39
N ASN A 64 0.77 4.31 -5.67
CA ASN A 64 2.01 5.06 -5.91
C ASN A 64 2.48 5.83 -4.67
N GLY A 65 1.77 5.75 -3.55
CA GLY A 65 2.15 6.42 -2.32
C GLY A 65 1.87 7.90 -2.27
N ASN A 66 1.04 8.42 -3.18
CA ASN A 66 0.72 9.85 -3.26
C ASN A 66 -0.62 10.20 -2.64
N ALA A 67 -1.13 9.35 -1.76
CA ALA A 67 -2.42 9.57 -1.12
C ALA A 67 -2.37 9.18 0.35
N ASN A 68 -3.19 9.87 1.16
CA ASN A 68 -3.42 9.54 2.55
C ASN A 68 -4.85 9.02 2.69
N PRO A 69 -5.06 7.70 2.57
CA PRO A 69 -6.41 7.15 2.63
C PRO A 69 -6.96 7.24 4.05
N SER A 70 -8.25 7.54 4.15
CA SER A 70 -8.94 7.45 5.43
C SER A 70 -9.21 5.98 5.79
N LEU A 71 -9.51 5.73 7.07
CA LEU A 71 -9.88 4.40 7.52
C LEU A 71 -11.08 3.87 6.73
N LYS A 72 -12.07 4.71 6.46
CA LYS A 72 -13.25 4.34 5.67
C LYS A 72 -12.87 3.90 4.26
N THR A 73 -11.94 4.61 3.63
CA THR A 73 -11.45 4.26 2.30
C THR A 73 -10.77 2.90 2.30
N LEU A 74 -9.92 2.64 3.29
CA LEU A 74 -9.24 1.35 3.42
C LEU A 74 -10.23 0.23 3.67
N GLN A 75 -11.25 0.45 4.51
CA GLN A 75 -12.30 -0.54 4.77
C GLN A 75 -13.11 -0.84 3.51
N ARG A 76 -13.41 0.18 2.72
CA ARG A 76 -14.14 0.03 1.46
C ARG A 76 -13.34 -0.79 0.46
N LEU A 77 -12.04 -0.53 0.35
CA LEU A 77 -11.14 -1.30 -0.50
C LEU A 77 -11.08 -2.77 -0.07
N ALA A 78 -10.88 -3.01 1.22
CA ALA A 78 -10.82 -4.37 1.77
C ALA A 78 -12.12 -5.13 1.49
N SER A 79 -13.25 -4.50 1.73
CA SER A 79 -14.55 -5.11 1.51
C SER A 79 -14.79 -5.48 0.05
N ALA A 80 -14.37 -4.61 -0.88
CA ALA A 80 -14.49 -4.86 -2.31
C ALA A 80 -13.64 -6.04 -2.78
N MET A 81 -12.58 -6.36 -2.05
CA MET A 81 -11.68 -7.46 -2.35
C MET A 81 -11.95 -8.72 -1.49
N ASP A 82 -13.08 -8.74 -0.78
CA ASP A 82 -13.46 -9.82 0.13
C ASP A 82 -12.40 -10.08 1.21
N LYS A 83 -11.77 -9.02 1.68
CA LYS A 83 -10.72 -9.08 2.71
C LYS A 83 -11.12 -8.24 3.92
N LYS A 84 -10.46 -8.50 5.03
CA LYS A 84 -10.66 -7.71 6.26
C LYS A 84 -9.47 -6.79 6.46
N LEU A 85 -9.77 -5.54 6.84
CA LEU A 85 -8.73 -4.59 7.22
C LEU A 85 -8.25 -4.91 8.63
N LYS A 86 -6.93 -5.09 8.76
CA LYS A 86 -6.29 -5.26 10.06
C LYS A 86 -5.21 -4.21 10.21
N ILE A 87 -5.26 -3.48 11.31
CA ILE A 87 -4.26 -2.47 11.65
C ILE A 87 -3.64 -2.86 12.99
N SER A 88 -2.33 -2.78 13.08
CA SER A 88 -1.63 -3.06 14.32
C SER A 88 -0.51 -2.06 14.55
N PHE A 89 -0.25 -1.79 15.82
CA PHE A 89 0.92 -1.03 16.25
C PHE A 89 1.98 -2.02 16.72
N VAL A 90 3.15 -1.94 16.14
CA VAL A 90 4.26 -2.85 16.43
C VAL A 90 5.47 -2.11 16.99
#